data_351f8a21c668d5998be27ae1a4402f56
#
_entry.id   351f8a21c668d5998be27ae1a4402f56
#
_cell.length_a   1.000
_cell.length_b   1.000
_cell.length_c   1.000
_cell.angle_alpha   90.00
_cell.angle_beta   90.00
_cell.angle_gamma   90.00
#
_symmetry.space_group_name_H-M   'P 1'
#
loop_
_entity.id
_entity.type
_entity.pdbx_description
1 polymer ?
#
loop_
_entity_poly.entity_id
_entity_poly.type
_entity_poly.pdbx_seq_one_letter_code
_entity_poly.pdbx_strand_id
1 'polypeptide(L)'
;STKYEFEVSSAGGQNLVSNYDLSLANAIVKNPTQSSYKNTNNLESYFSQISYDYDGTYYVAGTVRRDGSSRFAVGKQWGTFGSIGTGWVVSKMPFMSNSKLLNYLKLKASYGILGDQSGLGFYPSVSSISIGNLNNLPSFGIPTPGNPDLTWETSKMLQFGTDFRLGKFLE
;
A
#
# COMPACT_ATOMS: atom_id res chain seq x y z
N SER A 1 10.93 -3.00 8.91
CA SER A 1 11.17 -2.73 7.48
C SER A 1 11.02 -4.02 6.68
N THR A 2 10.44 -3.93 5.52
CA THR A 2 10.22 -5.08 4.63
C THR A 2 10.91 -4.81 3.30
N LYS A 3 11.78 -5.74 2.87
CA LYS A 3 12.45 -5.68 1.57
C LYS A 3 11.82 -6.75 0.66
N TYR A 4 11.34 -6.32 -0.50
CA TYR A 4 10.92 -7.21 -1.58
C TYR A 4 11.96 -7.15 -2.71
N GLU A 5 12.48 -8.32 -3.09
CA GLU A 5 13.44 -8.47 -4.17
C GLU A 5 12.88 -9.49 -5.15
N PHE A 6 12.78 -9.11 -6.42
CA PHE A 6 12.29 -9.97 -7.47
C PHE A 6 13.28 -9.97 -8.61
N GLU A 7 13.82 -11.15 -8.91
CA GLU A 7 14.79 -11.36 -9.99
C GLU A 7 14.21 -12.36 -11.00
N VAL A 8 14.20 -11.97 -12.25
CA VAL A 8 13.88 -12.87 -13.37
C VAL A 8 15.02 -12.85 -14.35
N SER A 9 15.47 -14.02 -14.71
CA SER A 9 16.38 -14.23 -15.83
C SER A 9 15.76 -15.19 -16.82
N SER A 10 15.76 -14.85 -18.10
CA SER A 10 15.31 -15.70 -19.17
C SER A 10 16.33 -15.74 -20.30
N ALA A 11 16.55 -16.92 -20.85
CA ALA A 11 17.37 -17.09 -22.05
C ALA A 11 16.73 -18.15 -22.94
N GLY A 12 16.82 -17.93 -24.24
CA GLY A 12 16.39 -18.90 -25.25
C GLY A 12 17.61 -19.53 -25.94
N GLY A 13 17.65 -20.84 -25.99
CA GLY A 13 18.70 -21.60 -26.69
C GLY A 13 18.14 -22.92 -27.18
N GLN A 14 18.83 -23.50 -28.16
CA GLN A 14 18.56 -24.87 -28.67
C GLN A 14 19.75 -25.76 -28.32
N ASN A 15 19.44 -27.06 -28.06
CA ASN A 15 20.48 -28.10 -27.81
C ASN A 15 21.31 -27.84 -26.55
N LEU A 16 20.74 -28.18 -25.39
CA LEU A 16 21.53 -28.33 -24.16
C LEU A 16 22.54 -29.44 -24.30
N VAL A 17 23.77 -29.17 -23.89
CA VAL A 17 24.86 -30.16 -23.91
C VAL A 17 24.61 -31.30 -22.90
N SER A 18 23.82 -31.03 -21.87
CA SER A 18 23.45 -32.00 -20.86
C SER A 18 22.03 -31.73 -20.31
N ASN A 19 21.24 -32.79 -20.19
CA ASN A 19 19.90 -32.73 -19.55
C ASN A 19 19.98 -32.63 -18.02
N TYR A 20 21.15 -32.77 -17.43
CA TYR A 20 21.35 -32.73 -15.97
C TYR A 20 21.72 -31.34 -15.45
N ASP A 21 22.19 -30.49 -16.33
CA ASP A 21 22.55 -29.11 -15.98
C ASP A 21 21.74 -28.13 -16.85
N LEU A 22 20.72 -27.58 -16.27
CA LEU A 22 19.82 -26.57 -16.88
C LEU A 22 20.40 -25.14 -16.80
N SER A 23 21.65 -25.01 -16.44
CA SER A 23 22.34 -23.71 -16.41
C SER A 23 22.41 -23.11 -17.83
N LEU A 24 22.10 -21.82 -17.93
CA LEU A 24 22.13 -21.07 -19.20
C LEU A 24 23.53 -21.05 -19.84
N ALA A 25 24.59 -21.28 -19.05
CA ALA A 25 25.94 -21.39 -19.54
C ALA A 25 26.17 -22.62 -20.42
N ASN A 26 25.36 -23.65 -20.28
CA ASN A 26 25.46 -24.91 -21.04
C ASN A 26 24.54 -24.95 -22.26
N ALA A 27 23.80 -23.90 -22.57
CA ALA A 27 22.97 -23.80 -23.75
C ALA A 27 23.82 -23.41 -24.99
N ILE A 28 23.73 -24.20 -26.06
CA ILE A 28 24.27 -23.79 -27.36
C ILE A 28 23.28 -22.81 -27.98
N VAL A 29 23.64 -21.55 -28.01
CA VAL A 29 22.77 -20.48 -28.45
C VAL A 29 23.03 -20.13 -29.90
N LYS A 30 22.11 -20.44 -30.79
CA LYS A 30 22.20 -20.10 -32.21
C LYS A 30 21.76 -18.64 -32.47
N ASN A 31 20.83 -18.13 -31.66
CA ASN A 31 20.40 -16.73 -31.61
C ASN A 31 20.18 -16.35 -30.15
N PRO A 32 21.15 -15.76 -29.47
CA PRO A 32 21.03 -15.47 -28.03
C PRO A 32 19.99 -14.37 -27.79
N THR A 33 18.86 -14.76 -27.25
CA THR A 33 17.96 -13.84 -26.57
C THR A 33 18.14 -14.05 -25.08
N GLN A 34 18.80 -13.13 -24.43
CA GLN A 34 18.92 -13.12 -22.98
C GLN A 34 18.21 -11.90 -22.43
N SER A 35 17.38 -12.09 -21.45
CA SER A 35 16.85 -10.99 -20.65
C SER A 35 16.94 -11.35 -19.18
N SER A 36 17.45 -10.45 -18.38
CA SER A 36 17.35 -10.55 -16.93
C SER A 36 16.99 -9.19 -16.35
N TYR A 37 16.15 -9.18 -15.33
CA TYR A 37 15.85 -7.98 -14.59
C TYR A 37 15.69 -8.30 -13.12
N LYS A 38 16.08 -7.35 -12.30
CA LYS A 38 15.95 -7.42 -10.86
C LYS A 38 15.21 -6.19 -10.37
N ASN A 39 14.12 -6.41 -9.67
CA ASN A 39 13.33 -5.36 -9.06
C ASN A 39 13.46 -5.44 -7.55
N THR A 40 13.72 -4.31 -6.93
CA THR A 40 13.82 -4.20 -5.47
C THR A 40 12.85 -3.13 -4.98
N ASN A 41 12.06 -3.46 -3.98
CA ASN A 41 11.19 -2.52 -3.28
C ASN A 41 11.39 -2.64 -1.78
N ASN A 42 11.73 -1.54 -1.15
CA ASN A 42 11.87 -1.42 0.29
C ASN A 42 10.73 -0.59 0.84
N LEU A 43 10.10 -1.11 1.88
CA LEU A 43 9.04 -0.43 2.62
C LEU A 43 9.43 -0.36 4.10
N GLU A 44 9.28 0.81 4.69
CA GLU A 44 9.53 1.06 6.09
C GLU A 44 8.35 1.81 6.69
N SER A 45 7.88 1.38 7.87
CA SER A 45 6.69 1.95 8.49
C SER A 45 6.87 2.10 9.99
N TYR A 46 6.50 3.26 10.50
CA TYR A 46 6.38 3.56 11.91
C TYR A 46 4.93 3.90 12.22
N PHE A 47 4.37 3.34 13.29
CA PHE A 47 3.01 3.64 13.69
C PHE A 47 2.89 3.77 15.19
N SER A 48 1.93 4.57 15.61
CA SER A 48 1.52 4.72 16.99
C SER A 48 0.00 4.78 17.05
N GLN A 49 -0.55 4.22 18.12
CA GLN A 49 -1.97 4.23 18.39
C GLN A 49 -2.21 4.60 19.85
N ILE A 50 -3.21 5.43 20.07
CA ILE A 50 -3.71 5.76 21.41
C ILE A 50 -5.22 5.54 21.41
N SER A 51 -5.73 5.00 22.52
CA SER A 51 -7.17 4.88 22.78
C SER A 51 -7.46 5.27 24.20
N TYR A 52 -8.56 5.97 24.38
CA TYR A 52 -9.02 6.42 25.67
C TYR A 52 -10.52 6.14 25.82
N ASP A 53 -10.88 5.60 26.96
CA ASP A 53 -12.24 5.33 27.38
C ASP A 53 -12.50 6.10 28.67
N TYR A 54 -13.58 6.88 28.69
CA TYR A 54 -14.03 7.56 29.88
C TYR A 54 -15.38 7.00 30.30
N ASP A 55 -15.39 6.28 31.44
CA ASP A 55 -16.56 5.68 32.08
C ASP A 55 -17.41 4.79 31.16
N GLY A 56 -16.76 4.15 30.15
CA GLY A 56 -17.47 3.37 29.15
C GLY A 56 -18.56 4.17 28.40
N THR A 57 -18.48 5.50 28.43
CA THR A 57 -19.44 6.44 27.87
C THR A 57 -18.87 7.17 26.67
N TYR A 58 -17.64 7.69 26.81
CA TYR A 58 -16.95 8.40 25.76
C TYR A 58 -15.70 7.64 25.35
N TYR A 59 -15.55 7.44 24.05
CA TYR A 59 -14.42 6.75 23.46
C TYR A 59 -13.72 7.67 22.48
N VAL A 60 -12.41 7.72 22.55
CA VAL A 60 -11.57 8.40 21.56
C VAL A 60 -10.42 7.47 21.20
N ALA A 61 -10.16 7.31 19.92
CA ALA A 61 -9.01 6.57 19.43
C ALA A 61 -8.33 7.38 18.34
N GLY A 62 -7.01 7.38 18.35
CA GLY A 62 -6.19 8.03 17.33
C GLY A 62 -5.08 7.12 16.88
N THR A 63 -4.77 7.15 15.58
CA THR A 63 -3.64 6.47 14.99
C THR A 63 -2.84 7.45 14.16
N VAL A 64 -1.52 7.30 14.18
CA VAL A 64 -0.61 7.97 13.26
C VAL A 64 0.35 6.93 12.70
N ARG A 65 0.59 7.02 11.39
CA ARG A 65 1.50 6.13 10.68
C ARG A 65 2.36 6.94 9.72
N ARG A 66 3.63 6.64 9.70
CA ARG A 66 4.60 7.21 8.76
C ARG A 66 5.22 6.10 7.95
N ASP A 67 5.01 6.14 6.65
CA ASP A 67 5.46 5.13 5.71
C ASP A 67 6.48 5.71 4.74
N GLY A 68 7.55 4.95 4.51
CA GLY A 68 8.58 5.26 3.53
C GLY A 68 8.66 4.16 2.48
N SER A 69 8.71 4.54 1.21
CA SER A 69 8.81 3.62 0.09
C SER A 69 9.91 4.02 -0.88
N SER A 70 10.72 3.03 -1.30
CA SER A 70 11.77 3.21 -2.30
C SER A 70 11.26 3.43 -3.73
N ARG A 71 9.95 3.33 -3.96
CA ARG A 71 9.33 3.60 -5.26
C ARG A 71 9.36 5.08 -5.62
N PHE A 72 9.36 5.94 -4.61
CA PHE A 72 9.35 7.39 -4.80
C PHE A 72 10.77 7.96 -4.85
N ALA A 73 10.92 9.07 -5.53
CA ALA A 73 12.19 9.81 -5.60
C ALA A 73 12.67 10.28 -4.22
N VAL A 74 13.96 10.51 -4.10
CA VAL A 74 14.55 11.06 -2.88
C VAL A 74 13.84 12.36 -2.50
N GLY A 75 13.45 12.47 -1.23
CA GLY A 75 12.69 13.60 -0.71
C GLY A 75 11.16 13.45 -0.84
N LYS A 76 10.64 12.49 -1.60
CA LYS A 76 9.20 12.19 -1.76
C LYS A 76 8.80 10.82 -1.17
N GLN A 77 9.74 10.10 -0.60
CA GLN A 77 9.59 8.72 -0.14
C GLN A 77 8.64 8.57 1.04
N TRP A 78 8.53 9.59 1.90
CA TRP A 78 7.82 9.51 3.15
C TRP A 78 6.43 10.13 3.08
N GLY A 79 5.41 9.34 3.46
CA GLY A 79 4.04 9.79 3.70
C GLY A 79 3.67 9.69 5.18
N THR A 80 2.84 10.60 5.66
CA THR A 80 2.28 10.55 7.02
C THR A 80 0.78 10.48 6.92
N PHE A 81 0.19 9.48 7.55
CA PHE A 81 -1.22 9.15 7.52
C PHE A 81 -1.73 8.99 8.94
N GLY A 82 -3.03 9.05 9.12
CA GLY A 82 -3.58 8.84 10.44
C GLY A 82 -5.10 8.87 10.45
N SER A 83 -5.66 8.50 11.59
CA SER A 83 -7.09 8.54 11.80
C SER A 83 -7.41 8.96 13.23
N ILE A 84 -8.59 9.54 13.38
CA ILE A 84 -9.22 9.78 14.66
C ILE A 84 -10.63 9.21 14.63
N GLY A 85 -11.01 8.53 15.70
CA GLY A 85 -12.34 7.98 15.88
C GLY A 85 -12.89 8.37 17.24
N THR A 86 -14.19 8.63 17.29
CA THR A 86 -14.91 8.93 18.53
C THR A 86 -16.14 8.05 18.64
N GLY A 87 -16.50 7.72 19.87
CA GLY A 87 -17.73 6.99 20.20
C GLY A 87 -18.39 7.58 21.43
N TRP A 88 -19.70 7.71 21.39
CA TRP A 88 -20.48 8.19 22.51
C TRP A 88 -21.66 7.25 22.77
N VAL A 89 -21.70 6.69 23.99
CA VAL A 89 -22.82 5.85 24.46
C VAL A 89 -23.90 6.75 25.05
N VAL A 90 -24.81 7.20 24.19
CA VAL A 90 -25.89 8.13 24.53
C VAL A 90 -26.85 7.52 25.54
N SER A 91 -27.08 6.20 25.48
CA SER A 91 -27.99 5.49 26.42
C SER A 91 -27.55 5.51 27.87
N LYS A 92 -26.28 5.84 28.17
CA LYS A 92 -25.79 6.06 29.53
C LYS A 92 -26.12 7.44 30.10
N MET A 93 -26.64 8.36 29.28
CA MET A 93 -26.96 9.70 29.73
C MET A 93 -28.24 9.73 30.58
N PRO A 94 -28.34 10.60 31.59
CA PRO A 94 -29.49 10.69 32.47
C PRO A 94 -30.81 10.89 31.73
N PHE A 95 -30.80 11.64 30.63
CA PHE A 95 -32.03 11.90 29.85
C PHE A 95 -32.54 10.67 29.09
N MET A 96 -31.67 9.63 28.87
CA MET A 96 -32.04 8.38 28.21
C MET A 96 -32.34 7.24 29.18
N SER A 97 -32.08 7.39 30.48
CA SER A 97 -32.19 6.33 31.51
C SER A 97 -33.61 5.76 31.64
N ASN A 98 -34.65 6.52 31.29
CA ASN A 98 -36.04 6.11 31.35
C ASN A 98 -36.63 5.63 30.00
N SER A 99 -35.81 5.51 28.98
CA SER A 99 -36.26 5.05 27.67
C SER A 99 -36.52 3.54 27.68
N LYS A 100 -37.82 3.16 27.57
CA LYS A 100 -38.23 1.74 27.47
C LYS A 100 -38.04 1.15 26.06
N LEU A 101 -37.91 2.01 25.06
CA LEU A 101 -37.85 1.58 23.66
C LEU A 101 -36.41 1.36 23.19
N LEU A 102 -35.45 2.14 23.69
CA LEU A 102 -34.07 2.15 23.26
C LEU A 102 -33.15 1.80 24.43
N ASN A 103 -32.74 0.53 24.52
CA ASN A 103 -31.94 0.04 25.64
C ASN A 103 -30.46 0.36 25.49
N TYR A 104 -30.00 0.56 24.27
CA TYR A 104 -28.63 0.91 23.96
C TYR A 104 -28.59 1.81 22.74
N LEU A 105 -27.81 2.87 22.81
CA LEU A 105 -27.49 3.74 21.68
C LEU A 105 -26.05 4.21 21.80
N LYS A 106 -25.25 3.89 20.79
CA LYS A 106 -23.89 4.40 20.63
C LYS A 106 -23.76 5.08 19.28
N LEU A 107 -23.32 6.32 19.29
CA LEU A 107 -22.96 7.08 18.11
C LEU A 107 -21.46 6.97 17.89
N LYS A 108 -21.04 6.87 16.63
CA LYS A 108 -19.64 6.78 16.23
C LYS A 108 -19.38 7.77 15.11
N ALA A 109 -18.19 8.36 15.13
CA ALA A 109 -17.69 9.14 14.01
C ALA A 109 -16.19 8.89 13.88
N SER A 110 -15.70 8.79 12.65
CA SER A 110 -14.28 8.67 12.40
C SER A 110 -13.86 9.44 11.15
N TYR A 111 -12.67 9.95 11.18
CA TYR A 111 -12.01 10.58 10.05
C TYR A 111 -10.61 9.99 9.89
N GLY A 112 -10.24 9.63 8.67
CA GLY A 112 -8.95 9.05 8.37
C GLY A 112 -8.37 9.54 7.05
N ILE A 113 -7.05 9.56 7.00
CA ILE A 113 -6.27 9.79 5.79
C ILE A 113 -5.40 8.55 5.60
N LEU A 114 -5.55 7.90 4.46
CA LEU A 114 -4.82 6.70 4.07
C LEU A 114 -3.92 7.03 2.89
N GLY A 115 -2.71 6.45 2.89
CA GLY A 115 -1.80 6.51 1.76
C GLY A 115 -1.85 5.23 0.94
N ASP A 116 -1.79 5.38 -0.37
CA ASP A 116 -1.70 4.28 -1.30
C ASP A 116 -0.53 4.47 -2.26
N GLN A 117 0.14 3.37 -2.58
CA GLN A 117 1.16 3.26 -3.62
C GLN A 117 0.88 2.08 -4.57
N SER A 118 -0.28 1.43 -4.43
CA SER A 118 -0.71 0.35 -5.33
C SER A 118 -0.89 0.92 -6.74
N GLY A 119 -0.62 0.13 -7.75
CA GLY A 119 -0.67 0.61 -9.14
C GLY A 119 0.60 1.31 -9.64
N LEU A 120 1.58 1.61 -8.78
CA LEU A 120 2.87 2.12 -9.21
C LEU A 120 3.83 0.98 -9.56
N GLY A 121 4.59 1.15 -10.64
CA GLY A 121 5.72 0.29 -10.97
C GLY A 121 6.82 0.32 -9.91
N PHE A 122 7.93 -0.40 -10.14
CA PHE A 122 9.05 -0.44 -9.20
C PHE A 122 9.88 0.86 -9.20
N TYR A 123 9.96 1.53 -10.34
CA TYR A 123 10.80 2.72 -10.53
C TYR A 123 10.06 3.85 -11.26
N PRO A 124 8.89 4.29 -10.78
CA PRO A 124 8.05 5.24 -11.51
C PRO A 124 8.65 6.64 -11.59
N SER A 125 9.62 6.95 -10.73
CA SER A 125 10.31 8.24 -10.70
C SER A 125 11.49 8.32 -11.67
N VAL A 126 11.88 7.19 -12.29
CA VAL A 126 13.05 7.12 -13.18
C VAL A 126 12.61 6.86 -14.62
N SER A 127 13.17 7.62 -15.56
CA SER A 127 12.93 7.37 -16.99
C SER A 127 13.61 6.07 -17.42
N SER A 128 12.88 5.19 -18.09
CA SER A 128 13.46 4.01 -18.69
C SER A 128 14.09 4.37 -20.05
N ILE A 129 15.24 3.78 -20.33
CA ILE A 129 15.95 3.93 -21.61
C ILE A 129 15.84 2.60 -22.35
N SER A 130 15.34 2.62 -23.57
CA SER A 130 15.39 1.50 -24.48
C SER A 130 16.55 1.66 -25.45
N ILE A 131 17.25 0.55 -25.68
CA ILE A 131 18.30 0.49 -26.68
C ILE A 131 17.73 -0.32 -27.86
N GLY A 132 17.75 0.25 -29.02
CA GLY A 132 17.28 -0.36 -30.26
C GLY A 132 18.35 -0.33 -31.34
N ASN A 133 18.00 -0.82 -32.50
CA ASN A 133 18.83 -0.74 -33.72
C ASN A 133 18.03 -0.03 -34.79
N LEU A 134 18.58 1.04 -35.30
CA LEU A 134 18.03 1.77 -36.44
C LEU A 134 19.05 1.77 -37.55
N ASN A 135 18.75 1.03 -38.62
CA ASN A 135 19.62 0.92 -39.82
C ASN A 135 21.07 0.51 -39.46
N ASN A 136 21.22 -0.55 -38.66
CA ASN A 136 22.49 -1.07 -38.13
C ASN A 136 23.27 -0.12 -37.20
N LEU A 137 22.66 0.95 -36.73
CA LEU A 137 23.23 1.85 -35.73
C LEU A 137 22.46 1.74 -34.39
N PRO A 138 23.17 1.82 -33.27
CA PRO A 138 22.50 1.86 -31.96
C PRO A 138 21.58 3.07 -31.88
N SER A 139 20.35 2.84 -31.47
CA SER A 139 19.38 3.90 -31.21
C SER A 139 18.96 3.89 -29.73
N PHE A 140 18.67 5.06 -29.19
CA PHE A 140 18.22 5.23 -27.81
C PHE A 140 16.84 5.89 -27.81
N GLY A 141 15.97 5.38 -26.99
CA GLY A 141 14.64 5.95 -26.80
C GLY A 141 14.28 6.03 -25.31
N ILE A 142 13.39 6.93 -24.97
CA ILE A 142 12.79 7.02 -23.64
C ILE A 142 11.30 6.68 -23.78
N PRO A 143 10.94 5.38 -23.79
CA PRO A 143 9.56 4.95 -23.98
C PRO A 143 8.65 5.34 -22.80
N THR A 144 9.22 5.46 -21.61
CA THR A 144 8.48 5.81 -20.40
C THR A 144 9.25 6.88 -19.65
N PRO A 145 8.81 8.15 -19.70
CA PRO A 145 9.36 9.20 -18.86
C PRO A 145 9.06 8.93 -17.39
N GLY A 146 10.07 9.08 -16.53
CA GLY A 146 9.88 9.02 -15.09
C GLY A 146 9.27 10.32 -14.56
N ASN A 147 8.51 10.22 -13.47
CA ASN A 147 7.99 11.38 -12.77
C ASN A 147 8.66 11.53 -11.39
N PRO A 148 9.66 12.40 -11.24
CA PRO A 148 10.36 12.60 -9.97
C PRO A 148 9.50 13.28 -8.90
N ASP A 149 8.38 13.91 -9.27
CA ASP A 149 7.46 14.57 -8.34
C ASP A 149 6.37 13.64 -7.82
N LEU A 150 6.37 12.38 -8.26
CA LEU A 150 5.41 11.40 -7.81
C LEU A 150 5.53 11.15 -6.29
N THR A 151 4.40 11.18 -5.62
CA THR A 151 4.29 10.96 -4.18
C THR A 151 3.09 10.05 -3.88
N TRP A 152 2.88 9.74 -2.61
CA TRP A 152 1.77 8.92 -2.12
C TRP A 152 0.43 9.48 -2.59
N GLU A 153 -0.41 8.60 -3.12
CA GLU A 153 -1.82 8.90 -3.29
C GLU A 153 -2.50 8.90 -1.92
N THR A 154 -3.39 9.87 -1.68
CA THR A 154 -4.06 10.00 -0.39
C THR A 154 -5.57 9.93 -0.55
N SER A 155 -6.17 9.02 0.22
CA SER A 155 -7.62 8.91 0.37
C SER A 155 -8.05 9.48 1.71
N LYS A 156 -9.05 10.36 1.69
CA LYS A 156 -9.67 10.93 2.90
C LYS A 156 -11.05 10.29 3.08
N MET A 157 -11.30 9.78 4.27
CA MET A 157 -12.52 9.07 4.58
C MET A 157 -13.16 9.63 5.85
N LEU A 158 -14.44 9.97 5.76
CA LEU A 158 -15.28 10.36 6.90
C LEU A 158 -16.39 9.33 7.03
N GLN A 159 -16.55 8.78 8.23
CA GLN A 159 -17.55 7.76 8.52
C GLN A 159 -18.38 8.14 9.73
N PHE A 160 -19.68 7.86 9.66
CA PHE A 160 -20.61 7.93 10.77
C PHE A 160 -21.27 6.57 10.95
N GLY A 161 -21.48 6.18 12.18
CA GLY A 161 -22.12 4.92 12.52
C GLY A 161 -22.95 5.04 13.78
N THR A 162 -23.93 4.17 13.90
CA THR A 162 -24.76 4.04 15.10
C THR A 162 -24.96 2.56 15.42
N ASP A 163 -24.79 2.22 16.69
CA ASP A 163 -25.19 0.92 17.23
C ASP A 163 -26.40 1.16 18.15
N PHE A 164 -27.47 0.44 17.94
CA PHE A 164 -28.67 0.57 18.78
C PHE A 164 -29.26 -0.82 19.09
N ARG A 165 -29.93 -0.90 20.24
CA ARG A 165 -30.70 -2.08 20.65
C ARG A 165 -32.08 -1.62 21.05
N LEU A 166 -33.09 -2.13 20.35
CA LEU A 166 -34.50 -1.88 20.61
C LEU A 166 -35.04 -3.01 21.47
N GLY A 167 -35.65 -2.68 22.63
CA GLY A 167 -36.40 -3.53 23.52
C GLY A 167 -36.11 -5.04 23.51
N LYS A 168 -36.94 -5.85 24.13
CA LYS A 168 -36.78 -7.31 24.18
C LYS A 168 -37.14 -8.06 22.87
N PHE A 169 -37.50 -7.35 21.79
CA PHE A 169 -38.09 -7.97 20.59
C PHE A 169 -37.15 -8.14 19.42
N LEU A 170 -35.90 -7.69 19.53
CA LEU A 170 -34.87 -7.84 18.49
C LEU A 170 -33.54 -8.17 19.16
N GLU A 171 -33.37 -9.41 19.58
CA GLU A 171 -32.08 -10.05 19.80
C GLU A 171 -31.69 -10.86 18.57
#